data_98d6ade231d69ebb0b79a5873042abf6
#
_entry.id   98d6ade231d69ebb0b79a5873042abf6
#
_cell.length_a   1.000
_cell.length_b   1.000
_cell.length_c   1.000
_cell.angle_alpha   90.00
_cell.angle_beta   90.00
_cell.angle_gamma   90.00
#
_symmetry.space_group_name_H-M   'P 1'
#
loop_
_entity.id
_entity.type
_entity.pdbx_description
1 polymer ?
#
loop_
_entity_poly.entity_id
_entity_poly.type
_entity_poly.pdbx_seq_one_letter_code
_entity_poly.pdbx_strand_id
1 'polypeptide(L)'
;MARPVVNDSEQFVRTSGVKDPVWVHEDPFSNRPQFHPLTEDVETDVCIIGAGIAGISIAYELVTRGREVVLLEARDVISGETGRTSGHLSNALDDMYPEIAKKHGEGGARAAAESHTWALNRVGEIAKELGIDCEYRHLPGYRVSQYQRGTEDWKKDVEVIKEDVELAKKLGIDATFDENLAIKGWDGKPDQRGGAIFAKQAAFHPTKYLNGVLKWLKEQPRFRCFTYTRAMSVKEKGIELLGLGHKYCQIETESGKTINCEHAVEATDVPLQKLSVVVQMEWNRTYCIALRIPKGSVDDILLYDTADSYKYIRLTPCDVKDDYMIIGGEDHKVGQEDSRGHFEELERWARERFPQAKSVAYQWSGQIFEPADYMAYIGKNQGNQRIYVVTGDSGNGLTHGVLAGKLIADEIEGKPNSWSDLYSPKRVGSIVKSAPTMIQNDLQVNMQYKRFLQSDIQDIEDLKPGCGGVLNPKASKPIAVYKDENGNVTKMSALCPHMGGVVCWNSVEKSWDCPVHGSRFSDRGLAVQGPAKANLAKA
;
A
#
# COMPACT_ATOMS: atom_id res chain seq x y z
N MET A 1 16.01 -4.40 -25.86
CA MET A 1 16.74 -3.13 -25.72
C MET A 1 17.35 -3.11 -24.34
N ALA A 2 18.63 -2.75 -24.18
CA ALA A 2 19.23 -2.61 -22.86
C ALA A 2 18.50 -1.49 -22.10
N ARG A 3 18.13 -1.73 -20.83
CA ARG A 3 17.57 -0.71 -19.96
C ARG A 3 18.58 0.41 -19.79
N PRO A 4 18.17 1.67 -19.81
CA PRO A 4 19.08 2.77 -19.50
C PRO A 4 19.61 2.62 -18.08
N VAL A 5 20.86 3.01 -17.85
CA VAL A 5 21.43 3.12 -16.50
C VAL A 5 20.67 4.20 -15.77
N VAL A 6 20.00 3.82 -14.69
CA VAL A 6 19.11 4.69 -13.93
C VAL A 6 19.95 5.47 -12.91
N ASN A 7 19.95 6.80 -12.98
CA ASN A 7 20.41 7.67 -11.90
C ASN A 7 19.25 7.95 -10.92
N ASP A 8 19.49 8.59 -9.78
CA ASP A 8 18.49 8.80 -8.74
C ASP A 8 17.20 9.47 -9.27
N SER A 9 17.33 10.39 -10.22
CA SER A 9 16.18 11.04 -10.86
C SER A 9 15.40 10.14 -11.83
N GLU A 10 15.99 9.05 -12.27
CA GLU A 10 15.38 8.04 -13.14
C GLU A 10 14.77 6.88 -12.33
N GLN A 11 15.08 6.80 -11.04
CA GLN A 11 14.53 5.78 -10.14
C GLN A 11 12.99 5.76 -10.18
N PHE A 12 12.34 6.91 -10.20
CA PHE A 12 10.89 7.03 -10.26
C PHE A 12 10.25 6.54 -11.57
N VAL A 13 11.01 6.34 -12.62
CA VAL A 13 10.54 5.67 -13.84
C VAL A 13 10.32 4.18 -13.58
N ARG A 14 11.05 3.61 -12.61
CA ARG A 14 11.00 2.18 -12.26
C ARG A 14 10.19 1.86 -11.03
N THR A 15 10.19 2.73 -10.01
CA THR A 15 9.58 2.48 -8.70
C THR A 15 8.96 3.73 -8.11
N SER A 16 8.15 3.58 -7.07
CA SER A 16 7.46 4.68 -6.39
C SER A 16 8.30 5.39 -5.32
N GLY A 17 9.56 5.01 -5.09
CA GLY A 17 10.40 5.63 -4.06
C GLY A 17 11.88 5.64 -4.41
N VAL A 18 12.65 6.54 -3.80
CA VAL A 18 14.06 6.75 -4.11
C VAL A 18 14.98 5.69 -3.49
N LYS A 19 14.62 5.16 -2.33
CA LYS A 19 15.36 4.09 -1.64
C LYS A 19 14.71 2.74 -1.88
N ASP A 20 15.49 1.75 -2.26
CA ASP A 20 15.00 0.39 -2.47
C ASP A 20 14.81 -0.35 -1.14
N PRO A 21 13.69 -1.05 -0.96
CA PRO A 21 13.45 -1.95 0.17
C PRO A 21 14.38 -3.16 0.17
N VAL A 22 14.51 -3.82 1.32
CA VAL A 22 15.25 -5.09 1.45
C VAL A 22 14.83 -6.12 0.39
N TRP A 23 13.55 -6.16 0.04
CA TRP A 23 12.98 -7.08 -0.95
C TRP A 23 13.56 -6.92 -2.36
N VAL A 24 13.92 -5.69 -2.75
CA VAL A 24 14.53 -5.40 -4.07
C VAL A 24 16.02 -5.79 -4.07
N HIS A 25 16.71 -5.70 -2.92
CA HIS A 25 18.08 -6.15 -2.79
C HIS A 25 18.17 -7.69 -2.81
N GLU A 26 17.24 -8.38 -2.15
CA GLU A 26 17.19 -9.85 -2.11
C GLU A 26 16.66 -10.45 -3.43
N ASP A 27 15.69 -9.78 -4.07
CA ASP A 27 15.12 -10.18 -5.36
C ASP A 27 15.05 -8.98 -6.32
N PRO A 28 16.18 -8.65 -6.99
CA PRO A 28 16.27 -7.46 -7.83
C PRO A 28 15.35 -7.53 -9.07
N PHE A 29 15.03 -6.35 -9.61
CA PHE A 29 14.17 -6.22 -10.81
C PHE A 29 14.62 -7.09 -11.99
N SER A 30 15.91 -7.39 -12.12
CA SER A 30 16.44 -8.26 -13.16
C SER A 30 15.96 -9.71 -13.08
N ASN A 31 15.53 -10.18 -11.91
CA ASN A 31 15.03 -11.54 -11.69
C ASN A 31 13.56 -11.70 -12.07
N ARG A 32 12.87 -10.57 -12.29
CA ARG A 32 11.44 -10.55 -12.61
C ARG A 32 11.19 -10.88 -14.08
N PRO A 33 10.07 -11.50 -14.43
CA PRO A 33 9.66 -11.70 -15.81
C PRO A 33 9.62 -10.36 -16.55
N GLN A 34 10.24 -10.31 -17.72
CA GLN A 34 10.25 -9.11 -18.55
C GLN A 34 9.05 -9.15 -19.49
N PHE A 35 8.37 -8.01 -19.62
CA PHE A 35 7.27 -7.78 -20.54
C PHE A 35 7.57 -6.55 -21.40
N HIS A 36 6.89 -6.44 -22.55
CA HIS A 36 7.09 -5.33 -23.48
C HIS A 36 5.98 -4.29 -23.30
N PRO A 37 6.22 -3.03 -23.69
CA PRO A 37 5.15 -2.05 -23.80
C PRO A 37 4.09 -2.46 -24.83
N LEU A 38 2.86 -1.97 -24.64
CA LEU A 38 1.79 -2.13 -25.61
C LEU A 38 2.08 -1.32 -26.87
N THR A 39 2.12 -2.00 -28.04
CA THR A 39 2.46 -1.39 -29.34
C THR A 39 1.29 -1.36 -30.32
N GLU A 40 0.22 -2.06 -30.03
CA GLU A 40 -0.99 -2.17 -30.87
C GLU A 40 -2.25 -2.18 -30.01
N ASP A 41 -3.41 -1.95 -30.61
CA ASP A 41 -4.69 -2.08 -29.92
C ASP A 41 -5.00 -3.56 -29.64
N VAL A 42 -5.61 -3.83 -28.50
CA VAL A 42 -5.82 -5.21 -28.02
C VAL A 42 -7.27 -5.40 -27.56
N GLU A 43 -7.79 -6.60 -27.79
CA GLU A 43 -9.03 -7.09 -27.20
C GLU A 43 -8.74 -8.19 -26.19
N THR A 44 -9.56 -8.27 -25.13
CA THR A 44 -9.47 -9.29 -24.09
C THR A 44 -10.80 -9.42 -23.34
N ASP A 45 -10.94 -10.47 -22.55
CA ASP A 45 -12.08 -10.62 -21.65
C ASP A 45 -11.98 -9.67 -20.42
N VAL A 46 -10.84 -9.70 -19.72
CA VAL A 46 -10.60 -8.85 -18.55
C VAL A 46 -9.29 -8.07 -18.71
N CYS A 47 -9.35 -6.75 -18.53
CA CYS A 47 -8.16 -5.92 -18.43
C CYS A 47 -7.96 -5.47 -16.98
N ILE A 48 -6.79 -5.79 -16.40
CA ILE A 48 -6.39 -5.41 -15.06
C ILE A 48 -5.31 -4.33 -15.17
N ILE A 49 -5.46 -3.25 -14.41
CA ILE A 49 -4.54 -2.11 -14.41
C ILE A 49 -3.81 -2.08 -13.07
N GLY A 50 -2.48 -2.27 -13.09
CA GLY A 50 -1.61 -2.36 -11.92
C GLY A 50 -1.11 -3.77 -11.65
N ALA A 51 0.21 -3.97 -11.73
CA ALA A 51 0.88 -5.25 -11.49
C ALA A 51 1.51 -5.32 -10.08
N GLY A 52 0.77 -4.89 -9.07
CA GLY A 52 1.01 -5.14 -7.65
C GLY A 52 0.33 -6.43 -7.18
N ILE A 53 0.29 -6.66 -5.86
CA ILE A 53 -0.29 -7.87 -5.27
C ILE A 53 -1.76 -8.05 -5.64
N ALA A 54 -2.55 -7.00 -5.66
CA ALA A 54 -3.96 -7.08 -6.03
C ALA A 54 -4.14 -7.52 -7.49
N GLY A 55 -3.49 -6.81 -8.43
CA GLY A 55 -3.63 -7.13 -9.85
C GLY A 55 -3.11 -8.51 -10.22
N ILE A 56 -1.97 -8.93 -9.65
CA ILE A 56 -1.40 -10.27 -9.89
C ILE A 56 -2.29 -11.37 -9.28
N SER A 57 -2.85 -11.16 -8.09
CA SER A 57 -3.76 -12.13 -7.46
C SER A 57 -5.06 -12.27 -8.25
N ILE A 58 -5.63 -11.14 -8.74
CA ILE A 58 -6.82 -11.16 -9.60
C ILE A 58 -6.52 -11.88 -10.93
N ALA A 59 -5.37 -11.59 -11.55
CA ALA A 59 -4.95 -12.27 -12.77
C ALA A 59 -4.82 -13.77 -12.57
N TYR A 60 -4.19 -14.21 -11.47
CA TYR A 60 -4.06 -15.62 -11.13
C TYR A 60 -5.42 -16.32 -10.98
N GLU A 61 -6.32 -15.74 -10.17
CA GLU A 61 -7.65 -16.33 -9.95
C GLU A 61 -8.50 -16.37 -11.23
N LEU A 62 -8.42 -15.36 -12.09
CA LEU A 62 -9.17 -15.33 -13.35
C LEU A 62 -8.58 -16.30 -14.39
N VAL A 63 -7.27 -16.36 -14.55
CA VAL A 63 -6.61 -17.24 -15.51
C VAL A 63 -6.82 -18.72 -15.12
N THR A 64 -6.72 -19.06 -13.85
CA THR A 64 -7.02 -20.42 -13.36
C THR A 64 -8.47 -20.84 -13.58
N ARG A 65 -9.40 -19.86 -13.67
CA ARG A 65 -10.80 -20.08 -14.03
C ARG A 65 -11.08 -20.04 -15.55
N GLY A 66 -10.02 -19.93 -16.36
CA GLY A 66 -10.11 -19.99 -17.82
C GLY A 66 -10.47 -18.67 -18.51
N ARG A 67 -10.39 -17.54 -17.82
CA ARG A 67 -10.62 -16.21 -18.40
C ARG A 67 -9.39 -15.72 -19.16
N GLU A 68 -9.59 -14.91 -20.20
CA GLU A 68 -8.52 -14.24 -20.92
C GLU A 68 -8.21 -12.90 -20.26
N VAL A 69 -6.94 -12.69 -19.87
CA VAL A 69 -6.53 -11.55 -19.05
C VAL A 69 -5.40 -10.78 -19.71
N VAL A 70 -5.56 -9.45 -19.78
CA VAL A 70 -4.49 -8.49 -20.03
C VAL A 70 -4.18 -7.75 -18.74
N LEU A 71 -2.90 -7.74 -18.31
CA LEU A 71 -2.39 -6.99 -17.18
C LEU A 71 -1.54 -5.81 -17.68
N LEU A 72 -1.89 -4.60 -17.26
CA LEU A 72 -1.16 -3.37 -17.57
C LEU A 72 -0.38 -2.87 -16.37
N GLU A 73 0.84 -2.41 -16.60
CA GLU A 73 1.67 -1.77 -15.59
C GLU A 73 2.38 -0.54 -16.16
N ALA A 74 2.32 0.55 -15.43
CA ALA A 74 2.93 1.82 -15.85
C ALA A 74 4.46 1.84 -15.77
N ARG A 75 5.04 0.95 -14.97
CA ARG A 75 6.48 0.81 -14.71
C ARG A 75 6.92 -0.66 -14.83
N ASP A 76 7.91 -1.07 -14.03
CA ASP A 76 8.22 -2.48 -13.79
C ASP A 76 7.14 -3.14 -12.92
N VAL A 77 6.90 -4.43 -13.12
CA VAL A 77 5.99 -5.20 -12.24
C VAL A 77 6.46 -5.16 -10.78
N ILE A 78 5.53 -5.15 -9.84
CA ILE A 78 5.81 -5.12 -8.38
C ILE A 78 6.65 -3.90 -7.98
N SER A 79 6.52 -2.79 -8.67
CA SER A 79 7.34 -1.60 -8.46
C SER A 79 6.69 -0.53 -7.58
N GLY A 80 5.40 -0.69 -7.26
CA GLY A 80 4.63 0.18 -6.39
C GLY A 80 4.74 -0.19 -4.91
N GLU A 81 3.70 0.13 -4.14
CA GLU A 81 3.68 -0.02 -2.67
C GLU A 81 3.80 -1.49 -2.22
N THR A 82 3.36 -2.46 -3.02
CA THR A 82 3.59 -3.89 -2.77
C THR A 82 5.06 -4.24 -2.57
N GLY A 83 5.95 -3.67 -3.40
CA GLY A 83 7.40 -3.86 -3.28
C GLY A 83 8.02 -3.11 -2.10
N ARG A 84 7.25 -2.26 -1.41
CA ARG A 84 7.68 -1.40 -0.29
C ARG A 84 7.04 -1.79 1.04
N THR A 85 6.31 -2.89 1.07
CA THR A 85 5.64 -3.42 2.25
C THR A 85 6.63 -3.89 3.32
N SER A 86 6.17 -4.01 4.57
CA SER A 86 6.89 -4.71 5.63
C SER A 86 6.85 -6.24 5.49
N GLY A 87 5.90 -6.78 4.71
CA GLY A 87 5.78 -8.21 4.43
C GLY A 87 4.99 -9.00 5.47
N HIS A 88 4.15 -8.37 6.28
CA HIS A 88 3.27 -9.02 7.24
C HIS A 88 2.04 -9.63 6.54
N LEU A 89 1.73 -10.89 6.82
CA LEU A 89 0.46 -11.50 6.47
C LEU A 89 -0.32 -11.77 7.76
N SER A 90 -1.32 -10.95 8.04
CA SER A 90 -2.01 -10.96 9.33
C SER A 90 -3.53 -10.98 9.18
N ASN A 91 -4.20 -11.66 10.12
CA ASN A 91 -5.60 -11.49 10.43
C ASN A 91 -5.82 -10.83 11.80
N ALA A 92 -4.74 -10.39 12.47
CA ALA A 92 -4.78 -9.45 13.59
C ALA A 92 -4.76 -8.04 13.01
N LEU A 93 -5.93 -7.53 12.60
CA LEU A 93 -6.05 -6.30 11.84
C LEU A 93 -5.66 -5.07 12.68
N ASP A 94 -5.10 -4.06 12.01
CA ASP A 94 -4.56 -2.86 12.66
C ASP A 94 -5.65 -2.13 13.46
N ASP A 95 -6.85 -1.99 12.87
CA ASP A 95 -8.01 -1.31 13.47
C ASP A 95 -8.75 -2.12 14.54
N MET A 96 -8.27 -3.31 14.90
CA MET A 96 -8.87 -4.22 15.87
C MET A 96 -10.34 -4.58 15.58
N TYR A 97 -10.74 -5.78 15.96
CA TYR A 97 -12.11 -6.28 15.67
C TYR A 97 -13.25 -5.50 16.35
N PRO A 98 -13.09 -4.98 17.58
CA PRO A 98 -14.14 -4.15 18.19
C PRO A 98 -14.44 -2.88 17.40
N GLU A 99 -13.44 -2.20 16.87
CA GLU A 99 -13.65 -0.99 16.05
C GLU A 99 -14.27 -1.32 14.69
N ILE A 100 -13.83 -2.40 14.04
CA ILE A 100 -14.47 -2.91 12.81
C ILE A 100 -15.93 -3.26 13.06
N ALA A 101 -16.25 -3.94 14.18
CA ALA A 101 -17.62 -4.28 14.54
C ALA A 101 -18.50 -3.05 14.82
N LYS A 102 -17.95 -1.98 15.39
CA LYS A 102 -18.68 -0.71 15.56
C LYS A 102 -19.12 -0.11 14.22
N LYS A 103 -18.27 -0.18 13.21
CA LYS A 103 -18.54 0.38 11.87
C LYS A 103 -19.45 -0.56 11.05
N HIS A 104 -19.13 -1.84 10.99
CA HIS A 104 -19.72 -2.81 10.06
C HIS A 104 -20.65 -3.85 10.72
N GLY A 105 -20.80 -3.82 12.05
CA GLY A 105 -21.51 -4.85 12.81
C GLY A 105 -20.71 -6.15 12.95
N GLU A 106 -21.23 -7.10 13.74
CA GLU A 106 -20.56 -8.38 13.98
C GLU A 106 -20.40 -9.22 12.70
N GLY A 107 -21.38 -9.14 11.79
CA GLY A 107 -21.31 -9.81 10.48
C GLY A 107 -20.15 -9.29 9.63
N GLY A 108 -19.91 -7.97 9.63
CA GLY A 108 -18.78 -7.37 8.94
C GLY A 108 -17.44 -7.76 9.57
N ALA A 109 -17.34 -7.73 10.90
CA ALA A 109 -16.13 -8.19 11.60
C ALA A 109 -15.82 -9.68 11.33
N ARG A 110 -16.87 -10.53 11.23
CA ARG A 110 -16.74 -11.92 10.84
C ARG A 110 -16.21 -12.09 9.41
N ALA A 111 -16.78 -11.34 8.47
CA ALA A 111 -16.33 -11.34 7.08
C ALA A 111 -14.85 -10.90 6.95
N ALA A 112 -14.43 -9.89 7.74
CA ALA A 112 -13.04 -9.48 7.82
C ALA A 112 -12.14 -10.61 8.35
N ALA A 113 -12.50 -11.23 9.48
CA ALA A 113 -11.74 -12.33 10.07
C ALA A 113 -11.57 -13.52 9.11
N GLU A 114 -12.66 -13.92 8.45
CA GLU A 114 -12.66 -15.04 7.50
C GLU A 114 -11.83 -14.73 6.25
N SER A 115 -12.02 -13.56 5.65
CA SER A 115 -11.36 -13.18 4.39
C SER A 115 -9.86 -12.98 4.56
N HIS A 116 -9.41 -12.33 5.63
CA HIS A 116 -7.98 -12.18 5.91
C HIS A 116 -7.34 -13.51 6.30
N THR A 117 -8.03 -14.38 7.04
CA THR A 117 -7.56 -15.74 7.32
C THR A 117 -7.43 -16.55 6.02
N TRP A 118 -8.39 -16.45 5.14
CA TRP A 118 -8.32 -17.08 3.81
C TRP A 118 -7.12 -16.54 3.02
N ALA A 119 -6.93 -15.22 2.98
CA ALA A 119 -5.89 -14.60 2.19
C ALA A 119 -4.47 -15.00 2.62
N LEU A 120 -4.22 -15.01 3.93
CA LEU A 120 -2.90 -15.41 4.44
C LEU A 120 -2.58 -16.88 4.13
N ASN A 121 -3.57 -17.79 4.22
CA ASN A 121 -3.40 -19.19 3.87
C ASN A 121 -3.24 -19.38 2.35
N ARG A 122 -4.00 -18.62 1.54
CA ARG A 122 -3.97 -18.69 0.08
C ARG A 122 -2.58 -18.41 -0.51
N VAL A 123 -1.82 -17.49 0.08
CA VAL A 123 -0.42 -17.25 -0.29
C VAL A 123 0.42 -18.53 -0.14
N GLY A 124 0.29 -19.22 0.99
CA GLY A 124 1.01 -20.47 1.23
C GLY A 124 0.57 -21.62 0.32
N GLU A 125 -0.73 -21.71 0.04
CA GLU A 125 -1.29 -22.69 -0.90
C GLU A 125 -0.74 -22.49 -2.31
N ILE A 126 -0.80 -21.28 -2.84
CA ILE A 126 -0.27 -20.95 -4.18
C ILE A 126 1.24 -21.15 -4.23
N ALA A 127 1.98 -20.72 -3.20
CA ALA A 127 3.42 -20.93 -3.14
C ALA A 127 3.78 -22.43 -3.21
N LYS A 128 3.06 -23.27 -2.49
CA LYS A 128 3.23 -24.72 -2.50
C LYS A 128 2.84 -25.34 -3.85
N GLU A 129 1.68 -24.93 -4.39
CA GLU A 129 1.16 -25.44 -5.67
C GLU A 129 2.11 -25.17 -6.83
N LEU A 130 2.67 -23.95 -6.86
CA LEU A 130 3.57 -23.50 -7.92
C LEU A 130 5.06 -23.77 -7.64
N GLY A 131 5.39 -24.35 -6.48
CA GLY A 131 6.78 -24.62 -6.08
C GLY A 131 7.61 -23.35 -5.87
N ILE A 132 6.98 -22.27 -5.36
CA ILE A 132 7.65 -20.99 -5.15
C ILE A 132 8.34 -20.98 -3.79
N ASP A 133 9.67 -20.86 -3.78
CA ASP A 133 10.45 -20.61 -2.57
C ASP A 133 10.42 -19.10 -2.24
N CYS A 134 9.44 -18.71 -1.43
CA CYS A 134 9.24 -17.35 -0.96
C CYS A 134 9.31 -17.20 0.55
N GLU A 135 9.96 -18.14 1.24
CA GLU A 135 10.12 -18.10 2.70
C GLU A 135 8.79 -18.08 3.48
N TYR A 136 7.71 -18.56 2.85
CA TYR A 136 6.41 -18.60 3.51
C TYR A 136 6.43 -19.51 4.73
N ARG A 137 6.00 -18.97 5.87
CA ARG A 137 5.90 -19.71 7.12
C ARG A 137 4.83 -19.15 8.04
N HIS A 138 4.20 -20.04 8.81
CA HIS A 138 3.33 -19.62 9.90
C HIS A 138 4.14 -19.28 11.15
N LEU A 139 3.73 -18.22 11.83
CA LEU A 139 4.31 -17.76 13.08
C LEU A 139 3.25 -17.00 13.91
N PRO A 140 3.46 -16.85 15.22
CA PRO A 140 2.54 -16.06 16.02
C PRO A 140 2.70 -14.57 15.76
N GLY A 141 1.59 -13.83 15.86
CA GLY A 141 1.57 -12.37 15.94
C GLY A 141 1.28 -11.91 17.36
N TYR A 142 2.02 -10.95 17.85
CA TYR A 142 1.86 -10.40 19.19
C TYR A 142 1.39 -8.95 19.11
N ARG A 143 0.38 -8.60 19.91
CA ARG A 143 -0.01 -7.21 20.11
C ARG A 143 0.26 -6.82 21.56
N VAL A 144 1.13 -5.80 21.75
CA VAL A 144 1.56 -5.33 23.08
C VAL A 144 1.20 -3.87 23.27
N SER A 145 1.02 -3.46 24.53
CA SER A 145 0.79 -2.06 24.86
C SER A 145 2.02 -1.21 24.53
N GLN A 146 1.80 0.01 24.05
CA GLN A 146 2.85 1.03 23.90
C GLN A 146 3.40 1.53 25.23
N TYR A 147 2.66 1.35 26.32
CA TYR A 147 2.97 1.90 27.62
C TYR A 147 3.80 0.97 28.49
N GLN A 148 4.55 1.55 29.44
CA GLN A 148 5.29 0.83 30.47
C GLN A 148 4.34 0.02 31.35
N ARG A 149 4.64 -1.28 31.52
CA ARG A 149 3.87 -2.18 32.37
C ARG A 149 3.64 -1.62 33.78
N GLY A 150 2.40 -1.74 34.26
CA GLY A 150 1.99 -1.33 35.59
C GLY A 150 1.54 0.12 35.71
N THR A 151 1.70 0.94 34.68
CA THR A 151 1.11 2.30 34.64
C THR A 151 -0.41 2.22 34.43
N GLU A 152 -1.12 3.30 34.76
CA GLU A 152 -2.58 3.37 34.55
C GLU A 152 -2.95 3.33 33.06
N ASP A 153 -2.14 3.92 32.20
CA ASP A 153 -2.38 3.90 30.76
C ASP A 153 -2.13 2.49 30.18
N TRP A 154 -1.11 1.77 30.66
CA TRP A 154 -0.91 0.36 30.31
C TRP A 154 -2.12 -0.50 30.70
N LYS A 155 -2.70 -0.30 31.89
CA LYS A 155 -3.89 -1.06 32.32
C LYS A 155 -5.09 -0.84 31.40
N LYS A 156 -5.35 0.42 31.00
CA LYS A 156 -6.44 0.77 30.08
C LYS A 156 -6.22 0.13 28.72
N ASP A 157 -5.02 0.24 28.19
CA ASP A 157 -4.64 -0.27 26.90
C ASP A 157 -4.74 -1.81 26.84
N VAL A 158 -4.30 -2.48 27.90
CA VAL A 158 -4.44 -3.93 28.05
C VAL A 158 -5.91 -4.39 28.06
N GLU A 159 -6.83 -3.63 28.63
CA GLU A 159 -8.25 -3.98 28.56
C GLU A 159 -8.77 -3.91 27.11
N VAL A 160 -8.35 -2.92 26.31
CA VAL A 160 -8.66 -2.84 24.87
C VAL A 160 -8.10 -4.05 24.12
N ILE A 161 -6.86 -4.45 24.41
CA ILE A 161 -6.26 -5.65 23.83
C ILE A 161 -7.05 -6.91 24.20
N LYS A 162 -7.51 -7.04 25.45
CA LYS A 162 -8.33 -8.18 25.89
C LYS A 162 -9.69 -8.21 25.18
N GLU A 163 -10.33 -7.07 24.98
CA GLU A 163 -11.60 -6.98 24.24
C GLU A 163 -11.42 -7.45 22.79
N ASP A 164 -10.32 -7.06 22.15
CA ASP A 164 -9.97 -7.52 20.80
C ASP A 164 -9.79 -9.05 20.76
N VAL A 165 -9.04 -9.61 21.69
CA VAL A 165 -8.85 -11.08 21.81
C VAL A 165 -10.19 -11.81 21.99
N GLU A 166 -11.06 -11.33 22.87
CA GLU A 166 -12.34 -11.98 23.14
C GLU A 166 -13.28 -11.95 21.92
N LEU A 167 -13.30 -10.83 21.18
CA LEU A 167 -14.06 -10.77 19.94
C LEU A 167 -13.42 -11.62 18.85
N ALA A 168 -12.10 -11.57 18.66
CA ALA A 168 -11.37 -12.40 17.71
C ALA A 168 -11.67 -13.91 17.90
N LYS A 169 -11.68 -14.39 19.14
CA LYS A 169 -12.09 -15.78 19.46
C LYS A 169 -13.52 -16.09 19.01
N LYS A 170 -14.49 -15.20 19.28
CA LYS A 170 -15.88 -15.37 18.84
C LYS A 170 -16.01 -15.42 17.31
N LEU A 171 -15.11 -14.76 16.61
CA LEU A 171 -15.03 -14.73 15.14
C LEU A 171 -14.26 -15.93 14.57
N GLY A 172 -13.72 -16.82 15.42
CA GLY A 172 -13.03 -18.05 15.01
C GLY A 172 -11.52 -17.92 14.84
N ILE A 173 -10.93 -16.80 15.27
CA ILE A 173 -9.48 -16.61 15.26
C ILE A 173 -8.85 -17.25 16.49
N ASP A 174 -7.73 -17.93 16.30
CA ASP A 174 -6.95 -18.53 17.37
C ASP A 174 -6.13 -17.43 18.07
N ALA A 175 -6.74 -16.78 19.04
CA ALA A 175 -6.17 -15.67 19.80
C ALA A 175 -6.25 -15.93 21.31
N THR A 176 -5.23 -15.49 22.05
CA THR A 176 -5.18 -15.59 23.52
C THR A 176 -4.54 -14.34 24.09
N PHE A 177 -4.81 -14.03 25.36
CA PHE A 177 -4.10 -13.00 26.11
C PHE A 177 -3.20 -13.67 27.17
N ASP A 178 -1.93 -13.27 27.22
CA ASP A 178 -0.98 -13.70 28.24
C ASP A 178 -0.44 -12.46 29.00
N GLU A 179 -0.72 -12.39 30.29
CA GLU A 179 -0.27 -11.29 31.16
C GLU A 179 1.26 -11.23 31.32
N ASN A 180 1.95 -12.34 31.05
CA ASN A 180 3.39 -12.47 31.18
C ASN A 180 4.10 -12.64 29.83
N LEU A 181 3.38 -12.41 28.73
CA LEU A 181 3.97 -12.48 27.41
C LEU A 181 5.28 -11.70 27.37
N ALA A 182 6.35 -12.42 27.12
CA ALA A 182 7.69 -11.86 26.96
C ALA A 182 8.23 -12.25 25.59
N ILE A 183 9.01 -11.36 24.99
CA ILE A 183 9.61 -11.54 23.69
C ILE A 183 11.10 -11.77 23.90
N LYS A 184 11.61 -12.89 23.42
CA LYS A 184 13.04 -13.19 23.49
C LYS A 184 13.84 -12.06 22.83
N GLY A 185 14.86 -11.61 23.51
CA GLY A 185 15.74 -10.55 23.02
C GLY A 185 15.24 -9.13 23.25
N TRP A 186 14.03 -8.95 23.79
CA TRP A 186 13.59 -7.66 24.29
C TRP A 186 14.18 -7.44 25.68
N ASP A 187 15.45 -7.07 25.72
CA ASP A 187 16.23 -6.91 26.95
C ASP A 187 16.43 -5.45 27.35
N GLY A 188 15.89 -4.54 26.53
CA GLY A 188 15.95 -3.10 26.75
C GLY A 188 14.77 -2.57 27.55
N LYS A 189 14.51 -1.27 27.42
CA LYS A 189 13.39 -0.56 28.04
C LYS A 189 12.51 0.06 26.93
N PRO A 190 11.21 0.31 27.18
CA PRO A 190 10.42 0.04 28.40
C PRO A 190 10.01 -1.45 28.54
N ASP A 191 9.59 -1.84 29.76
CA ASP A 191 8.93 -3.13 29.99
C ASP A 191 7.49 -3.04 29.47
N GLN A 192 7.18 -3.79 28.41
CA GLN A 192 5.87 -3.84 27.77
C GLN A 192 5.28 -5.26 27.80
N ARG A 193 5.72 -6.10 28.76
CA ARG A 193 5.20 -7.48 28.89
C ARG A 193 3.70 -7.49 29.10
N GLY A 194 3.10 -8.57 28.62
CA GLY A 194 1.66 -8.79 28.59
C GLY A 194 1.06 -8.32 27.26
N GLY A 195 0.27 -9.18 26.63
CA GLY A 195 -0.32 -8.86 25.33
C GLY A 195 -1.13 -10.00 24.72
N ALA A 196 -1.67 -9.72 23.55
CA ALA A 196 -2.38 -10.71 22.75
C ALA A 196 -1.42 -11.55 21.92
N ILE A 197 -1.78 -12.81 21.75
CA ILE A 197 -1.14 -13.78 20.86
C ILE A 197 -2.18 -14.22 19.84
N PHE A 198 -1.92 -13.96 18.56
CA PHE A 198 -2.66 -14.47 17.42
C PHE A 198 -1.83 -15.59 16.79
N ALA A 199 -2.20 -16.85 17.04
CA ALA A 199 -1.31 -17.99 16.84
C ALA A 199 -0.94 -18.29 15.38
N LYS A 200 -1.81 -17.97 14.43
CA LYS A 200 -1.69 -18.41 13.03
C LYS A 200 -1.57 -17.22 12.06
N GLN A 201 -0.58 -16.41 12.25
CA GLN A 201 -0.17 -15.39 11.28
C GLN A 201 0.80 -16.02 10.27
N ALA A 202 1.25 -15.24 9.28
CA ALA A 202 2.28 -15.70 8.36
C ALA A 202 3.25 -14.58 7.98
N ALA A 203 4.45 -14.99 7.58
CA ALA A 203 5.43 -14.14 6.94
C ALA A 203 5.90 -14.78 5.63
N PHE A 204 6.31 -13.96 4.68
CA PHE A 204 6.81 -14.39 3.39
C PHE A 204 7.71 -13.31 2.77
N HIS A 205 8.37 -13.62 1.67
CA HIS A 205 9.10 -12.66 0.85
C HIS A 205 8.19 -12.19 -0.30
N PRO A 206 7.63 -10.97 -0.25
CA PRO A 206 6.57 -10.55 -1.16
C PRO A 206 6.96 -10.58 -2.64
N THR A 207 8.17 -10.09 -2.96
CA THR A 207 8.61 -10.04 -4.36
C THR A 207 8.93 -11.41 -4.92
N LYS A 208 9.56 -12.31 -4.16
CA LYS A 208 9.80 -13.71 -4.58
C LYS A 208 8.49 -14.44 -4.87
N TYR A 209 7.50 -14.27 -4.00
CA TYR A 209 6.17 -14.86 -4.21
C TYR A 209 5.53 -14.37 -5.50
N LEU A 210 5.38 -13.06 -5.66
CA LEU A 210 4.72 -12.48 -6.85
C LEU A 210 5.51 -12.72 -8.13
N ASN A 211 6.83 -12.74 -8.04
CA ASN A 211 7.70 -13.11 -9.15
C ASN A 211 7.45 -14.56 -9.61
N GLY A 212 7.29 -15.49 -8.66
CA GLY A 212 6.92 -16.88 -8.96
C GLY A 212 5.55 -16.99 -9.63
N VAL A 213 4.54 -16.28 -9.11
CA VAL A 213 3.18 -16.24 -9.70
C VAL A 213 3.22 -15.65 -11.11
N LEU A 214 3.95 -14.54 -11.32
CA LEU A 214 4.11 -13.92 -12.65
C LEU A 214 4.84 -14.83 -13.66
N LYS A 215 5.83 -15.61 -13.22
CA LYS A 215 6.51 -16.60 -14.08
C LYS A 215 5.51 -17.65 -14.55
N TRP A 216 4.69 -18.18 -13.64
CA TRP A 216 3.64 -19.12 -14.00
C TRP A 216 2.60 -18.49 -14.94
N LEU A 217 2.11 -17.28 -14.63
CA LEU A 217 1.16 -16.55 -15.49
C LEU A 217 1.71 -16.33 -16.91
N LYS A 218 2.98 -15.96 -17.04
CA LYS A 218 3.62 -15.71 -18.33
C LYS A 218 3.59 -16.93 -19.28
N GLU A 219 3.53 -18.14 -18.72
CA GLU A 219 3.44 -19.39 -19.46
C GLU A 219 2.01 -19.74 -19.90
N GLN A 220 1.01 -19.02 -19.36
CA GLN A 220 -0.39 -19.31 -19.67
C GLN A 220 -0.82 -18.70 -20.99
N PRO A 221 -1.47 -19.45 -21.91
CA PRO A 221 -1.87 -18.93 -23.22
C PRO A 221 -2.96 -17.85 -23.14
N ARG A 222 -3.66 -17.74 -22.02
CA ARG A 222 -4.74 -16.78 -21.77
C ARG A 222 -4.28 -15.54 -20.99
N PHE A 223 -2.98 -15.35 -20.84
CA PHE A 223 -2.41 -14.22 -20.12
C PHE A 223 -1.46 -13.41 -20.99
N ARG A 224 -1.65 -12.10 -20.98
CA ARG A 224 -0.73 -11.12 -21.59
C ARG A 224 -0.45 -10.02 -20.56
N CYS A 225 0.78 -9.56 -20.49
CA CYS A 225 1.15 -8.44 -19.63
C CYS A 225 1.96 -7.42 -20.43
N PHE A 226 1.66 -6.14 -20.20
CA PHE A 226 2.38 -5.02 -20.81
C PHE A 226 2.88 -4.06 -19.72
N THR A 227 4.20 -3.90 -19.66
CA THR A 227 4.86 -2.94 -18.76
C THR A 227 5.18 -1.63 -19.48
N TYR A 228 5.53 -0.58 -18.73
CA TYR A 228 5.73 0.76 -19.30
C TYR A 228 4.54 1.21 -20.17
N THR A 229 3.36 0.83 -19.73
CA THR A 229 2.09 1.07 -20.40
C THR A 229 1.12 1.69 -19.39
N ARG A 230 1.14 3.01 -19.31
CA ARG A 230 0.30 3.77 -18.37
C ARG A 230 -1.11 3.91 -18.91
N ALA A 231 -2.10 3.44 -18.17
CA ALA A 231 -3.51 3.70 -18.44
C ALA A 231 -3.86 5.14 -18.02
N MET A 232 -4.50 5.89 -18.92
CA MET A 232 -4.91 7.29 -18.70
C MET A 232 -6.40 7.43 -18.44
N SER A 233 -7.21 6.56 -19.00
CA SER A 233 -8.65 6.56 -18.79
C SER A 233 -9.24 5.14 -18.90
N VAL A 234 -10.31 4.92 -18.15
CA VAL A 234 -11.14 3.71 -18.23
C VAL A 234 -12.58 4.16 -18.40
N LYS A 235 -13.28 3.69 -19.44
CA LYS A 235 -14.66 4.10 -19.74
C LYS A 235 -15.50 2.92 -20.16
N GLU A 236 -16.74 2.86 -19.68
CA GLU A 236 -17.74 1.99 -20.26
C GLU A 236 -18.28 2.58 -21.57
N LYS A 237 -18.36 1.75 -22.59
CA LYS A 237 -18.84 2.06 -23.93
C LYS A 237 -20.01 1.13 -24.29
N GLY A 238 -20.74 1.52 -25.34
CA GLY A 238 -21.89 0.77 -25.81
C GLY A 238 -23.15 1.02 -24.97
N ILE A 239 -24.24 0.44 -25.39
CA ILE A 239 -25.55 0.52 -24.73
C ILE A 239 -26.07 -0.91 -24.58
N GLU A 240 -26.51 -1.26 -23.39
CA GLU A 240 -27.23 -2.50 -23.11
C GLU A 240 -28.56 -2.12 -22.45
N LEU A 241 -29.67 -2.42 -23.10
CA LEU A 241 -31.01 -2.15 -22.63
C LEU A 241 -31.87 -3.41 -22.76
N LEU A 242 -32.43 -3.90 -21.65
CA LEU A 242 -33.30 -5.09 -21.60
C LEU A 242 -32.67 -6.33 -22.29
N GLY A 243 -31.37 -6.51 -22.15
CA GLY A 243 -30.63 -7.63 -22.76
C GLY A 243 -30.34 -7.47 -24.27
N LEU A 244 -30.61 -6.28 -24.83
CA LEU A 244 -30.24 -5.93 -26.21
C LEU A 244 -29.07 -4.95 -26.21
N GLY A 245 -28.16 -5.14 -27.16
CA GLY A 245 -26.91 -4.38 -27.25
C GLY A 245 -25.79 -5.02 -26.44
N HIS A 246 -24.66 -4.33 -26.36
CA HIS A 246 -23.47 -4.80 -25.66
C HIS A 246 -22.74 -3.64 -25.02
N LYS A 247 -22.40 -3.79 -23.74
CA LYS A 247 -21.49 -2.90 -23.02
C LYS A 247 -20.11 -3.54 -22.90
N TYR A 248 -19.09 -2.72 -23.05
CA TYR A 248 -17.71 -3.12 -22.88
C TYR A 248 -16.91 -1.99 -22.24
N CYS A 249 -15.70 -2.27 -21.78
CA CYS A 249 -14.78 -1.28 -21.25
C CYS A 249 -13.72 -0.93 -22.29
N GLN A 250 -13.37 0.34 -22.37
CA GLN A 250 -12.25 0.83 -23.17
C GLN A 250 -11.25 1.53 -22.27
N ILE A 251 -10.00 1.09 -22.32
CA ILE A 251 -8.86 1.68 -21.66
C ILE A 251 -8.01 2.40 -22.69
N GLU A 252 -7.72 3.69 -22.45
CA GLU A 252 -6.80 4.50 -23.26
C GLU A 252 -5.47 4.62 -22.54
N THR A 253 -4.36 4.36 -23.23
CA THR A 253 -3.01 4.46 -22.70
C THR A 253 -2.33 5.79 -23.05
N GLU A 254 -1.27 6.13 -22.33
CA GLU A 254 -0.45 7.33 -22.59
C GLU A 254 0.16 7.31 -24.00
N SER A 255 0.45 6.14 -24.56
CA SER A 255 0.94 5.98 -25.94
C SER A 255 -0.14 6.12 -27.02
N GLY A 256 -1.41 6.34 -26.62
CA GLY A 256 -2.55 6.43 -27.54
C GLY A 256 -3.10 5.08 -27.99
N LYS A 257 -2.59 3.96 -27.45
CA LYS A 257 -3.13 2.62 -27.71
C LYS A 257 -4.33 2.34 -26.84
N THR A 258 -5.23 1.48 -27.32
CA THR A 258 -6.47 1.14 -26.63
C THR A 258 -6.58 -0.35 -26.34
N ILE A 259 -7.23 -0.66 -25.21
CA ILE A 259 -7.65 -2.02 -24.87
C ILE A 259 -9.17 -2.01 -24.76
N ASN A 260 -9.84 -2.89 -25.50
CA ASN A 260 -11.26 -3.16 -25.35
C ASN A 260 -11.44 -4.48 -24.59
N CYS A 261 -12.31 -4.49 -23.59
CA CYS A 261 -12.54 -5.68 -22.77
C CYS A 261 -13.96 -5.72 -22.20
N GLU A 262 -14.41 -6.93 -21.81
CA GLU A 262 -15.70 -7.10 -21.15
C GLU A 262 -15.71 -6.47 -19.75
N HIS A 263 -14.60 -6.62 -19.02
CA HIS A 263 -14.45 -6.13 -17.66
C HIS A 263 -13.11 -5.43 -17.49
N ALA A 264 -13.10 -4.30 -16.75
CA ALA A 264 -11.89 -3.59 -16.36
C ALA A 264 -11.74 -3.56 -14.85
N VAL A 265 -10.52 -3.80 -14.35
CA VAL A 265 -10.21 -3.76 -12.93
C VAL A 265 -9.11 -2.73 -12.66
N GLU A 266 -9.41 -1.72 -11.86
CA GLU A 266 -8.45 -0.72 -11.40
C GLU A 266 -7.82 -1.22 -10.09
N ALA A 267 -6.64 -1.84 -10.17
CA ALA A 267 -5.80 -2.29 -9.06
C ALA A 267 -4.56 -1.39 -8.91
N THR A 268 -4.79 -0.09 -9.04
CA THR A 268 -3.76 0.96 -9.15
C THR A 268 -3.42 1.62 -7.84
N ASP A 269 -3.80 1.02 -6.71
CA ASP A 269 -3.68 1.57 -5.37
C ASP A 269 -4.63 2.77 -5.17
N VAL A 270 -4.52 3.81 -5.99
CA VAL A 270 -5.51 4.89 -6.13
C VAL A 270 -6.26 4.74 -7.45
N PRO A 271 -7.60 4.69 -7.42
CA PRO A 271 -8.40 4.54 -8.64
C PRO A 271 -8.18 5.66 -9.65
N LEU A 272 -8.18 5.31 -10.95
CA LEU A 272 -8.03 6.27 -12.04
C LEU A 272 -9.27 7.14 -12.23
N GLN A 273 -10.43 6.68 -11.83
CA GLN A 273 -11.67 7.45 -11.92
C GLN A 273 -11.82 8.38 -10.71
N LYS A 274 -12.45 9.54 -10.92
CA LYS A 274 -12.84 10.43 -9.82
C LYS A 274 -13.98 9.81 -9.06
N LEU A 275 -13.70 9.22 -7.91
CA LEU A 275 -14.67 8.45 -7.16
C LEU A 275 -15.00 9.07 -5.81
N SER A 276 -16.23 8.81 -5.37
CA SER A 276 -16.66 9.09 -4.00
C SER A 276 -15.80 8.38 -2.94
N VAL A 277 -15.16 7.26 -3.26
CA VAL A 277 -14.26 6.55 -2.34
C VAL A 277 -12.97 7.32 -2.05
N VAL A 278 -12.46 8.15 -2.99
CA VAL A 278 -11.24 8.94 -2.79
C VAL A 278 -11.40 9.94 -1.64
N VAL A 279 -12.56 10.58 -1.50
CA VAL A 279 -12.84 11.54 -0.41
C VAL A 279 -13.11 10.88 0.94
N GLN A 280 -13.17 9.56 0.98
CA GLN A 280 -13.44 8.77 2.18
C GLN A 280 -12.17 8.17 2.77
N MET A 281 -11.00 8.52 2.24
CA MET A 281 -9.71 7.96 2.64
C MET A 281 -8.77 9.05 3.15
N GLU A 282 -7.88 8.67 4.04
CA GLU A 282 -6.68 9.43 4.41
C GLU A 282 -5.47 8.88 3.67
N TRP A 283 -4.45 9.73 3.48
CA TRP A 283 -3.20 9.37 2.82
C TRP A 283 -2.07 9.53 3.80
N ASN A 284 -1.50 8.41 4.21
CA ASN A 284 -0.40 8.38 5.16
C ASN A 284 0.87 7.86 4.50
N ARG A 285 2.00 8.33 4.99
CA ARG A 285 3.33 7.82 4.68
C ARG A 285 3.82 7.04 5.87
N THR A 286 4.29 5.82 5.63
CA THR A 286 4.91 4.95 6.62
C THR A 286 6.38 4.72 6.30
N TYR A 287 7.20 4.44 7.30
CA TYR A 287 8.64 4.25 7.19
C TYR A 287 9.02 2.86 7.65
N CYS A 288 10.06 2.30 7.03
CA CYS A 288 10.63 1.02 7.42
C CYS A 288 12.17 1.11 7.45
N ILE A 289 12.75 0.44 8.44
CA ILE A 289 14.18 0.15 8.49
C ILE A 289 14.41 -1.35 8.60
N ALA A 290 15.52 -1.84 8.08
CA ALA A 290 16.01 -3.20 8.28
C ALA A 290 17.32 -3.16 9.05
N LEU A 291 17.30 -3.62 10.29
CA LEU A 291 18.46 -3.77 11.16
C LEU A 291 19.02 -5.19 11.05
N ARG A 292 20.33 -5.34 11.01
CA ARG A 292 20.95 -6.65 11.21
C ARG A 292 20.87 -7.04 12.67
N ILE A 293 20.47 -8.29 12.93
CA ILE A 293 20.37 -8.84 14.28
C ILE A 293 20.94 -10.26 14.31
N PRO A 294 21.66 -10.68 15.38
CA PRO A 294 22.20 -12.03 15.46
C PRO A 294 21.10 -13.09 15.32
N LYS A 295 21.30 -14.06 14.45
CA LYS A 295 20.33 -15.11 14.16
C LYS A 295 19.91 -15.85 15.44
N GLY A 296 18.59 -16.00 15.62
CA GLY A 296 18.02 -16.66 16.79
C GLY A 296 18.12 -15.87 18.11
N SER A 297 18.56 -14.61 18.07
CA SER A 297 18.58 -13.72 19.26
C SER A 297 17.22 -13.13 19.61
N VAL A 298 16.29 -13.12 18.67
CA VAL A 298 14.90 -12.67 18.83
C VAL A 298 13.98 -13.79 18.32
N ASP A 299 12.78 -13.89 18.88
CA ASP A 299 11.78 -14.84 18.40
C ASP A 299 11.30 -14.47 17.00
N ASP A 300 11.04 -15.47 16.17
CA ASP A 300 10.43 -15.26 14.83
C ASP A 300 8.92 -15.07 15.00
N ILE A 301 8.52 -13.80 15.05
CA ILE A 301 7.15 -13.34 15.32
C ILE A 301 6.78 -12.18 14.42
N LEU A 302 5.49 -11.91 14.31
CA LEU A 302 4.99 -10.58 13.98
C LEU A 302 4.69 -9.85 15.29
N LEU A 303 5.07 -8.59 15.40
CA LEU A 303 4.80 -7.78 16.57
C LEU A 303 4.15 -6.47 16.17
N TYR A 304 3.20 -6.02 16.97
CA TYR A 304 2.53 -4.73 16.84
C TYR A 304 2.41 -4.08 18.22
N ASP A 305 2.65 -2.77 18.32
CA ASP A 305 2.26 -2.02 19.52
C ASP A 305 0.93 -1.28 19.29
N THR A 306 0.42 -0.61 20.31
CA THR A 306 -0.87 0.08 20.30
C THR A 306 -0.75 1.60 20.12
N ALA A 307 0.40 2.12 19.69
CA ALA A 307 0.56 3.54 19.44
C ALA A 307 -0.29 4.01 18.23
N ASP A 308 -0.67 5.29 18.18
CA ASP A 308 -1.38 5.86 17.04
C ASP A 308 -0.58 5.70 15.74
N SER A 309 0.72 6.03 15.76
CA SER A 309 1.66 5.63 14.71
C SER A 309 2.41 4.38 15.16
N TYR A 310 1.67 3.26 15.23
CA TYR A 310 2.13 2.00 15.80
C TYR A 310 3.42 1.49 15.17
N LYS A 311 4.19 0.77 15.98
CA LYS A 311 5.41 0.09 15.51
C LYS A 311 5.11 -1.36 15.26
N TYR A 312 5.64 -1.88 14.16
CA TYR A 312 5.50 -3.28 13.80
C TYR A 312 6.86 -3.88 13.44
N ILE A 313 7.03 -5.15 13.81
CA ILE A 313 8.31 -5.86 13.64
C ILE A 313 8.08 -7.22 13.01
N ARG A 314 9.02 -7.64 12.16
CA ARG A 314 9.20 -9.04 11.76
C ARG A 314 10.66 -9.34 11.45
N LEU A 315 10.99 -10.64 11.45
CA LEU A 315 12.30 -11.09 10.97
C LEU A 315 12.20 -11.61 9.53
N THR A 316 13.31 -11.49 8.79
CA THR A 316 13.53 -12.14 7.49
C THR A 316 15.00 -12.56 7.38
N PRO A 317 15.32 -13.67 6.68
CA PRO A 317 16.70 -14.12 6.53
C PRO A 317 17.63 -13.05 5.96
N CYS A 318 18.88 -13.02 6.45
CA CYS A 318 19.95 -12.17 5.92
C CYS A 318 21.11 -13.03 5.42
N ASP A 319 21.83 -13.64 6.36
CA ASP A 319 22.97 -14.51 6.05
C ASP A 319 23.10 -15.66 7.10
N VAL A 320 24.23 -16.33 7.12
CA VAL A 320 24.47 -17.45 8.06
C VAL A 320 24.49 -17.00 9.52
N LYS A 321 24.87 -15.74 9.80
CA LYS A 321 25.08 -15.21 11.15
C LYS A 321 23.94 -14.32 11.63
N ASP A 322 23.28 -13.64 10.71
CA ASP A 322 22.32 -12.60 11.02
C ASP A 322 20.99 -12.81 10.29
N ASP A 323 19.92 -12.29 10.88
CA ASP A 323 18.65 -12.00 10.23
C ASP A 323 18.51 -10.48 10.06
N TYR A 324 17.60 -10.03 9.19
CA TYR A 324 17.10 -8.67 9.19
C TYR A 324 15.89 -8.57 10.11
N MET A 325 15.93 -7.63 11.04
CA MET A 325 14.77 -7.17 11.77
C MET A 325 14.19 -5.97 11.02
N ILE A 326 13.04 -6.16 10.40
CA ILE A 326 12.29 -5.10 9.74
C ILE A 326 11.42 -4.45 10.81
N ILE A 327 11.54 -3.12 10.93
CA ILE A 327 10.74 -2.31 11.84
C ILE A 327 10.08 -1.23 11.01
N GLY A 328 8.78 -1.09 11.15
CA GLY A 328 8.01 -0.05 10.48
C GLY A 328 7.16 0.77 11.44
N GLY A 329 6.61 1.86 10.93
CA GLY A 329 5.78 2.81 11.65
C GLY A 329 6.15 4.26 11.34
N GLU A 330 5.95 5.14 12.32
CA GLU A 330 6.15 6.60 12.20
C GLU A 330 5.25 7.21 11.09
N ASP A 331 4.00 6.78 11.06
CA ASP A 331 3.05 7.18 10.05
C ASP A 331 2.65 8.65 10.21
N HIS A 332 2.61 9.37 9.09
CA HIS A 332 2.15 10.75 9.05
C HIS A 332 1.44 11.08 7.73
N LYS A 333 0.62 12.13 7.73
CA LYS A 333 -0.12 12.55 6.54
C LYS A 333 0.80 13.08 5.46
N VAL A 334 0.66 12.54 4.24
CA VAL A 334 1.49 12.88 3.08
C VAL A 334 1.54 14.39 2.85
N GLY A 335 2.74 14.96 2.74
CA GLY A 335 2.98 16.37 2.43
C GLY A 335 2.57 17.37 3.54
N GLN A 336 2.26 16.90 4.75
CA GLN A 336 1.82 17.77 5.86
C GLN A 336 2.87 17.94 6.95
N GLU A 337 3.85 17.05 7.02
CA GLU A 337 4.93 17.07 8.00
C GLU A 337 6.31 16.96 7.34
N ASP A 338 7.35 17.30 8.08
CA ASP A 338 8.74 17.10 7.63
C ASP A 338 9.08 15.60 7.69
N SER A 339 9.46 15.03 6.58
CA SER A 339 9.81 13.61 6.48
C SER A 339 11.15 13.23 7.15
N ARG A 340 11.89 14.20 7.65
CA ARG A 340 13.18 13.95 8.35
C ARG A 340 12.97 13.47 9.77
N GLY A 341 13.80 12.55 10.22
CA GLY A 341 13.82 12.06 11.59
C GLY A 341 13.05 10.76 11.85
N HIS A 342 12.14 10.36 10.95
CA HIS A 342 11.35 9.13 11.14
C HIS A 342 12.19 7.85 11.15
N PHE A 343 13.22 7.76 10.31
CA PHE A 343 14.12 6.60 10.32
C PHE A 343 14.96 6.53 11.60
N GLU A 344 15.44 7.68 12.08
CA GLU A 344 16.20 7.80 13.33
C GLU A 344 15.32 7.46 14.54
N GLU A 345 14.04 7.82 14.49
CA GLU A 345 13.08 7.49 15.53
C GLU A 345 12.82 5.97 15.58
N LEU A 346 12.60 5.33 14.44
CA LEU A 346 12.48 3.87 14.36
C LEU A 346 13.74 3.16 14.86
N GLU A 347 14.93 3.65 14.50
CA GLU A 347 16.19 3.09 14.97
C GLU A 347 16.35 3.26 16.49
N ARG A 348 16.02 4.43 17.05
CA ARG A 348 16.02 4.70 18.48
C ARG A 348 15.08 3.76 19.23
N TRP A 349 13.83 3.67 18.77
CA TRP A 349 12.81 2.79 19.35
C TRP A 349 13.28 1.33 19.36
N ALA A 350 13.89 0.87 18.27
CA ALA A 350 14.40 -0.49 18.16
C ALA A 350 15.55 -0.76 19.11
N ARG A 351 16.54 0.13 19.20
CA ARG A 351 17.72 -0.05 20.05
C ARG A 351 17.42 0.01 21.55
N GLU A 352 16.40 0.75 21.93
CA GLU A 352 15.91 0.78 23.30
C GLU A 352 15.37 -0.59 23.75
N ARG A 353 14.80 -1.36 22.84
CA ARG A 353 14.16 -2.66 23.09
C ARG A 353 15.06 -3.85 22.78
N PHE A 354 15.83 -3.74 21.73
CA PHE A 354 16.71 -4.79 21.20
C PHE A 354 18.17 -4.32 21.17
N PRO A 355 18.87 -4.25 22.31
CA PRO A 355 20.23 -3.72 22.38
C PRO A 355 21.25 -4.52 21.55
N GLN A 356 20.92 -5.77 21.18
CA GLN A 356 21.74 -6.62 20.30
C GLN A 356 21.64 -6.24 18.81
N ALA A 357 20.77 -5.29 18.45
CA ALA A 357 20.64 -4.81 17.08
C ALA A 357 21.94 -4.15 16.60
N LYS A 358 22.39 -4.54 15.42
CA LYS A 358 23.62 -4.06 14.76
C LYS A 358 23.34 -2.83 13.89
N SER A 359 23.94 -2.76 12.71
CA SER A 359 23.77 -1.66 11.78
C SER A 359 22.41 -1.67 11.07
N VAL A 360 21.90 -0.50 10.75
CA VAL A 360 20.82 -0.34 9.76
C VAL A 360 21.40 -0.71 8.38
N ALA A 361 20.79 -1.70 7.75
CA ALA A 361 21.18 -2.17 6.42
C ALA A 361 20.39 -1.45 5.33
N TYR A 362 19.08 -1.28 5.52
CA TYR A 362 18.16 -0.68 4.54
C TYR A 362 17.17 0.26 5.22
N GLN A 363 16.72 1.24 4.45
CA GLN A 363 15.69 2.21 4.84
C GLN A 363 14.80 2.50 3.63
N TRP A 364 13.49 2.48 3.81
CA TRP A 364 12.54 2.84 2.77
C TRP A 364 11.26 3.38 3.38
N SER A 365 10.40 3.95 2.56
CA SER A 365 9.06 4.36 2.97
C SER A 365 8.02 3.90 1.96
N GLY A 366 6.80 3.78 2.39
CA GLY A 366 5.64 3.41 1.61
C GLY A 366 4.49 4.40 1.82
N GLN A 367 3.47 4.30 1.02
CA GLN A 367 2.23 5.06 1.18
C GLN A 367 1.09 4.11 1.45
N ILE A 368 0.24 4.47 2.40
CA ILE A 368 -0.95 3.71 2.79
C ILE A 368 -2.19 4.59 2.68
N PHE A 369 -3.33 3.95 2.46
CA PHE A 369 -4.63 4.60 2.31
C PHE A 369 -5.60 4.02 3.32
N GLU A 370 -6.12 4.87 4.20
CA GLU A 370 -6.98 4.48 5.30
C GLU A 370 -8.41 4.94 5.07
N PRO A 371 -9.33 4.03 4.73
CA PRO A 371 -10.75 4.34 4.70
C PRO A 371 -11.26 4.73 6.09
N ALA A 372 -12.16 5.71 6.15
CA ALA A 372 -12.75 6.18 7.40
C ALA A 372 -13.56 5.09 8.16
N ASP A 373 -13.81 3.96 7.52
CA ASP A 373 -14.47 2.79 8.08
C ASP A 373 -13.57 1.55 8.21
N TYR A 374 -12.25 1.71 8.00
CA TYR A 374 -11.19 0.71 8.23
C TYR A 374 -11.12 -0.46 7.24
N MET A 375 -12.02 -0.55 6.27
CA MET A 375 -12.06 -1.66 5.31
C MET A 375 -11.82 -1.21 3.88
N ALA A 376 -11.04 -1.99 3.13
CA ALA A 376 -10.77 -1.73 1.72
C ALA A 376 -12.07 -1.63 0.88
N TYR A 377 -11.97 -0.96 -0.26
CA TYR A 377 -13.01 -0.94 -1.28
C TYR A 377 -12.61 -1.89 -2.40
N ILE A 378 -13.32 -3.03 -2.48
CA ILE A 378 -13.07 -4.09 -3.47
C ILE A 378 -14.40 -4.50 -4.09
N GLY A 379 -14.51 -4.37 -5.41
CA GLY A 379 -15.71 -4.76 -6.14
C GLY A 379 -16.11 -3.75 -7.21
N LYS A 380 -17.33 -3.88 -7.69
CA LYS A 380 -17.86 -3.06 -8.77
C LYS A 380 -17.98 -1.60 -8.38
N ASN A 381 -17.32 -0.74 -9.16
CA ASN A 381 -17.28 0.69 -8.93
C ASN A 381 -18.69 1.32 -8.95
N GLN A 382 -18.90 2.32 -8.15
CA GLN A 382 -20.17 3.03 -8.08
C GLN A 382 -20.49 3.71 -9.43
N GLY A 383 -21.70 3.47 -9.94
CA GLY A 383 -22.15 4.00 -11.24
C GLY A 383 -21.70 3.17 -12.44
N ASN A 384 -20.85 2.17 -12.27
CA ASN A 384 -20.40 1.27 -13.32
C ASN A 384 -21.02 -0.13 -13.24
N GLN A 385 -21.05 -0.82 -14.35
CA GLN A 385 -21.52 -2.20 -14.45
C GLN A 385 -20.39 -3.20 -14.69
N ARG A 386 -19.29 -2.75 -15.32
CA ARG A 386 -18.17 -3.59 -15.79
C ARG A 386 -16.79 -3.09 -15.36
N ILE A 387 -16.75 -2.02 -14.56
CA ILE A 387 -15.50 -1.49 -13.99
C ILE A 387 -15.49 -1.81 -12.50
N TYR A 388 -14.38 -2.36 -12.03
CA TYR A 388 -14.12 -2.77 -10.66
C TYR A 388 -12.94 -1.99 -10.09
N VAL A 389 -12.90 -1.82 -8.78
CA VAL A 389 -11.81 -1.13 -8.07
C VAL A 389 -11.29 -1.97 -6.92
N VAL A 390 -10.00 -1.81 -6.62
CA VAL A 390 -9.33 -2.29 -5.42
C VAL A 390 -8.50 -1.14 -4.86
N THR A 391 -8.87 -0.63 -3.67
CA THR A 391 -8.22 0.53 -3.04
C THR A 391 -8.52 0.60 -1.54
N GLY A 392 -7.79 1.43 -0.81
CA GLY A 392 -8.04 1.69 0.61
C GLY A 392 -7.65 0.51 1.48
N ASP A 393 -6.39 0.18 1.49
CA ASP A 393 -5.87 -1.06 2.09
C ASP A 393 -5.77 -1.02 3.63
N SER A 394 -5.91 0.15 4.27
CA SER A 394 -5.93 0.33 5.75
C SER A 394 -4.78 -0.43 6.43
N GLY A 395 -3.53 -0.28 5.94
CA GLY A 395 -2.36 -0.97 6.47
C GLY A 395 -2.28 -2.49 6.14
N ASN A 396 -3.38 -3.12 5.73
CA ASN A 396 -3.48 -4.56 5.47
C ASN A 396 -3.41 -4.92 3.96
N GLY A 397 -2.66 -4.15 3.17
CA GLY A 397 -2.65 -4.23 1.70
C GLY A 397 -2.28 -5.59 1.11
N LEU A 398 -1.46 -6.38 1.79
CA LEU A 398 -1.08 -7.71 1.31
C LEU A 398 -2.27 -8.69 1.35
N THR A 399 -2.98 -8.76 2.47
CA THR A 399 -4.15 -9.63 2.59
C THR A 399 -5.33 -9.10 1.79
N HIS A 400 -5.59 -7.78 1.79
CA HIS A 400 -6.60 -7.16 0.93
C HIS A 400 -6.34 -7.41 -0.56
N GLY A 401 -5.09 -7.33 -1.01
CA GLY A 401 -4.72 -7.61 -2.39
C GLY A 401 -4.96 -9.06 -2.81
N VAL A 402 -4.68 -10.02 -1.91
CA VAL A 402 -4.92 -11.45 -2.18
C VAL A 402 -6.41 -11.78 -2.18
N LEU A 403 -7.18 -11.33 -1.16
CA LEU A 403 -8.62 -11.59 -1.13
C LEU A 403 -9.38 -10.89 -2.26
N ALA A 404 -8.85 -9.79 -2.80
CA ALA A 404 -9.40 -9.14 -3.98
C ALA A 404 -9.42 -10.08 -5.19
N GLY A 405 -8.42 -10.96 -5.31
CA GLY A 405 -8.40 -12.00 -6.33
C GLY A 405 -9.69 -12.81 -6.36
N LYS A 406 -10.07 -13.35 -5.21
CA LYS A 406 -11.30 -14.14 -5.06
C LYS A 406 -12.56 -13.29 -5.25
N LEU A 407 -12.64 -12.14 -4.59
CA LEU A 407 -13.83 -11.28 -4.65
C LEU A 407 -14.15 -10.81 -6.07
N ILE A 408 -13.16 -10.29 -6.78
CA ILE A 408 -13.35 -9.78 -8.14
C ILE A 408 -13.67 -10.92 -9.11
N ALA A 409 -12.98 -12.06 -8.99
CA ALA A 409 -13.26 -13.20 -9.84
C ALA A 409 -14.66 -13.77 -9.60
N ASP A 410 -15.12 -13.89 -8.36
CA ASP A 410 -16.46 -14.35 -8.01
C ASP A 410 -17.52 -13.35 -8.54
N GLU A 411 -17.30 -12.03 -8.42
CA GLU A 411 -18.22 -11.01 -8.89
C GLU A 411 -18.34 -10.97 -10.43
N ILE A 412 -17.22 -11.12 -11.15
CA ILE A 412 -17.19 -11.21 -12.63
C ILE A 412 -17.96 -12.45 -13.10
N GLU A 413 -17.87 -13.56 -12.40
CA GLU A 413 -18.57 -14.81 -12.72
C GLU A 413 -20.03 -14.85 -12.18
N GLY A 414 -20.46 -13.82 -11.47
CA GLY A 414 -21.80 -13.79 -10.84
C GLY A 414 -21.97 -14.79 -9.69
N LYS A 415 -20.87 -15.26 -9.08
CA LYS A 415 -20.90 -16.15 -7.94
C LYS A 415 -21.14 -15.37 -6.65
N PRO A 416 -22.03 -15.83 -5.76
CA PRO A 416 -22.22 -15.20 -4.47
C PRO A 416 -20.96 -15.35 -3.60
N ASN A 417 -20.60 -14.30 -2.87
CA ASN A 417 -19.49 -14.31 -1.93
C ASN A 417 -19.93 -13.59 -0.64
N SER A 418 -19.83 -14.26 0.51
CA SER A 418 -20.28 -13.75 1.80
C SER A 418 -19.54 -12.51 2.29
N TRP A 419 -18.40 -12.20 1.71
CA TRP A 419 -17.58 -11.04 2.09
C TRP A 419 -17.92 -9.78 1.26
N SER A 420 -18.62 -9.93 0.12
CA SER A 420 -18.83 -8.86 -0.86
C SER A 420 -19.42 -7.58 -0.27
N ASP A 421 -20.37 -7.70 0.66
CA ASP A 421 -21.03 -6.54 1.27
C ASP A 421 -20.07 -5.69 2.11
N LEU A 422 -19.13 -6.33 2.83
CA LEU A 422 -18.13 -5.64 3.64
C LEU A 422 -17.21 -4.76 2.78
N TYR A 423 -16.76 -5.29 1.64
CA TYR A 423 -15.78 -4.64 0.78
C TYR A 423 -16.40 -3.78 -0.34
N SER A 424 -17.74 -3.82 -0.49
CA SER A 424 -18.42 -3.13 -1.59
C SER A 424 -18.11 -1.64 -1.66
N PRO A 425 -17.66 -1.11 -2.81
CA PRO A 425 -17.56 0.35 -3.02
C PRO A 425 -18.91 1.09 -2.89
N LYS A 426 -20.02 0.37 -2.83
CA LYS A 426 -21.38 0.89 -2.69
C LYS A 426 -21.92 0.83 -1.26
N ARG A 427 -21.11 0.36 -0.29
CA ARG A 427 -21.54 0.26 1.11
C ARG A 427 -21.84 1.64 1.69
N VAL A 428 -23.04 1.82 2.23
CA VAL A 428 -23.52 3.11 2.76
C VAL A 428 -23.59 3.10 4.29
N GLY A 429 -23.87 1.96 4.90
CA GLY A 429 -24.11 1.87 6.34
C GLY A 429 -22.91 2.26 7.21
N SER A 430 -21.72 1.81 6.86
CA SER A 430 -20.46 2.16 7.53
C SER A 430 -20.03 3.60 7.25
N ILE A 431 -20.28 4.10 6.03
CA ILE A 431 -20.01 5.49 5.63
C ILE A 431 -20.79 6.46 6.51
N VAL A 432 -22.09 6.20 6.75
CA VAL A 432 -22.91 7.04 7.63
C VAL A 432 -22.35 7.05 9.06
N LYS A 433 -21.92 5.91 9.58
CA LYS A 433 -21.29 5.82 10.91
C LYS A 433 -19.92 6.52 10.97
N SER A 434 -19.24 6.66 9.86
CA SER A 434 -17.94 7.31 9.74
C SER A 434 -18.03 8.80 9.35
N ALA A 435 -19.24 9.33 9.15
CA ALA A 435 -19.44 10.72 8.74
C ALA A 435 -18.71 11.77 9.62
N PRO A 436 -18.64 11.65 10.96
CA PRO A 436 -17.86 12.59 11.77
C PRO A 436 -16.37 12.59 11.41
N THR A 437 -15.75 11.42 11.22
CA THR A 437 -14.36 11.27 10.81
C THR A 437 -14.14 11.88 9.42
N MET A 438 -15.03 11.59 8.47
CA MET A 438 -14.97 12.13 7.12
C MET A 438 -15.06 13.67 7.09
N ILE A 439 -15.93 14.26 7.89
CA ILE A 439 -16.04 15.73 8.01
C ILE A 439 -14.75 16.32 8.58
N GLN A 440 -14.17 15.71 9.60
CA GLN A 440 -12.91 16.15 10.18
C GLN A 440 -11.77 16.08 9.14
N ASN A 441 -11.69 14.99 8.38
CA ASN A 441 -10.70 14.79 7.34
C ASN A 441 -10.85 15.83 6.21
N ASP A 442 -12.09 16.07 5.76
CA ASP A 442 -12.38 17.07 4.71
C ASP A 442 -12.00 18.49 5.18
N LEU A 443 -12.31 18.87 6.42
CA LEU A 443 -11.87 20.14 7.00
C LEU A 443 -10.35 20.26 7.05
N GLN A 444 -9.66 19.20 7.47
CA GLN A 444 -8.20 19.17 7.53
C GLN A 444 -7.57 19.28 6.13
N VAL A 445 -8.10 18.56 5.15
CA VAL A 445 -7.68 18.63 3.75
C VAL A 445 -7.88 20.04 3.19
N ASN A 446 -9.04 20.66 3.45
CA ASN A 446 -9.33 22.03 3.00
C ASN A 446 -8.39 23.05 3.64
N MET A 447 -7.95 22.85 4.88
CA MET A 447 -6.95 23.72 5.52
C MET A 447 -5.60 23.72 4.77
N GLN A 448 -5.26 22.69 3.99
CA GLN A 448 -4.02 22.64 3.22
C GLN A 448 -3.98 23.65 2.07
N TYR A 449 -5.12 24.16 1.63
CA TYR A 449 -5.14 25.26 0.64
C TYR A 449 -4.56 26.58 1.17
N LYS A 450 -4.35 26.73 2.51
CA LYS A 450 -3.59 27.86 3.08
C LYS A 450 -2.18 28.00 2.50
N ARG A 451 -1.59 26.91 1.96
CA ARG A 451 -0.28 26.93 1.30
C ARG A 451 -0.21 27.85 0.09
N PHE A 452 -1.34 28.25 -0.50
CA PHE A 452 -1.37 29.33 -1.50
C PHE A 452 -0.85 30.68 -0.99
N LEU A 453 -0.83 30.86 0.33
CA LEU A 453 -0.34 32.07 1.00
C LEU A 453 1.05 31.89 1.60
N GLN A 454 1.68 30.72 1.40
CA GLN A 454 2.96 30.36 2.01
C GLN A 454 4.04 30.18 0.94
N SER A 455 5.28 30.45 1.30
CA SER A 455 6.47 30.18 0.51
C SER A 455 7.47 29.44 1.39
N ASP A 456 8.05 28.34 0.87
CA ASP A 456 9.06 27.57 1.61
C ASP A 456 10.44 28.25 1.51
N ILE A 457 10.67 29.00 0.42
CA ILE A 457 11.90 29.75 0.13
C ILE A 457 11.55 31.17 -0.32
N GLN A 458 12.42 32.12 -0.06
CA GLN A 458 12.27 33.51 -0.52
C GLN A 458 12.98 33.72 -1.86
N ASP A 459 14.12 33.05 -2.04
CA ASP A 459 14.92 33.06 -3.26
C ASP A 459 15.39 31.64 -3.61
N ILE A 460 15.72 31.43 -4.88
CA ILE A 460 16.28 30.16 -5.38
C ILE A 460 17.65 29.89 -4.75
N GLU A 461 18.38 30.94 -4.42
CA GLU A 461 19.69 30.85 -3.78
C GLU A 461 19.61 30.26 -2.36
N ASP A 462 18.45 30.31 -1.70
CA ASP A 462 18.22 29.69 -0.40
C ASP A 462 18.28 28.16 -0.46
N LEU A 463 18.08 27.57 -1.65
CA LEU A 463 18.10 26.11 -1.81
C LEU A 463 19.52 25.56 -1.83
N LYS A 464 19.77 24.60 -0.96
CA LYS A 464 20.98 23.74 -1.03
C LYS A 464 20.88 22.75 -2.20
N PRO A 465 22.01 22.27 -2.74
CA PRO A 465 22.01 21.14 -3.69
C PRO A 465 21.22 19.93 -3.12
N GLY A 466 20.51 19.24 -4.00
CA GLY A 466 19.66 18.10 -3.64
C GLY A 466 18.36 18.46 -2.91
N CYS A 467 18.00 19.74 -2.83
CA CYS A 467 16.80 20.22 -2.12
C CYS A 467 15.78 20.86 -3.05
N GLY A 468 14.54 20.84 -2.61
CA GLY A 468 13.42 21.52 -3.25
C GLY A 468 12.65 22.41 -2.27
N GLY A 469 11.90 23.37 -2.79
CA GLY A 469 11.03 24.24 -2.01
C GLY A 469 10.06 25.00 -2.92
N VAL A 470 8.94 25.42 -2.37
CA VAL A 470 7.94 26.22 -3.10
C VAL A 470 8.28 27.70 -2.94
N LEU A 471 8.47 28.36 -4.08
CA LEU A 471 8.56 29.82 -4.20
C LEU A 471 7.18 30.34 -4.61
N ASN A 472 6.63 31.25 -3.83
CA ASN A 472 5.30 31.79 -4.08
C ASN A 472 5.31 33.32 -4.24
N PRO A 473 5.86 33.83 -5.35
CA PRO A 473 5.96 35.28 -5.59
C PRO A 473 4.59 35.94 -5.79
N LYS A 474 3.58 35.16 -6.20
CA LYS A 474 2.18 35.56 -6.35
C LYS A 474 1.29 34.42 -5.92
N ALA A 475 0.42 34.64 -4.95
CA ALA A 475 -0.45 33.61 -4.36
C ALA A 475 -1.20 32.71 -5.36
N SER A 476 -1.42 33.14 -6.60
CA SER A 476 -2.12 32.38 -7.64
C SER A 476 -1.24 31.46 -8.48
N LYS A 477 0.09 31.54 -8.36
CA LYS A 477 1.03 30.80 -9.22
C LYS A 477 2.27 30.35 -8.42
N PRO A 478 2.12 29.46 -7.45
CA PRO A 478 3.25 28.91 -6.72
C PRO A 478 4.12 28.04 -7.65
N ILE A 479 5.43 28.15 -7.50
CA ILE A 479 6.44 27.47 -8.30
C ILE A 479 7.18 26.47 -7.42
N ALA A 480 7.20 25.21 -7.81
CA ALA A 480 8.05 24.19 -7.23
C ALA A 480 9.46 24.31 -7.85
N VAL A 481 10.45 24.53 -7.02
CA VAL A 481 11.85 24.71 -7.44
C VAL A 481 12.68 23.60 -6.85
N TYR A 482 13.37 22.84 -7.68
CA TYR A 482 14.34 21.83 -7.30
C TYR A 482 15.73 22.21 -7.79
N LYS A 483 16.73 22.10 -6.91
CA LYS A 483 18.15 22.28 -7.23
C LYS A 483 18.85 20.93 -7.09
N ASP A 484 19.33 20.38 -8.21
CA ASP A 484 20.01 19.08 -8.20
C ASP A 484 21.38 19.15 -7.50
N GLU A 485 22.04 18.00 -7.31
CA GLU A 485 23.35 17.91 -6.64
C GLU A 485 24.45 18.69 -7.38
N ASN A 486 24.26 18.96 -8.69
CA ASN A 486 25.19 19.72 -9.52
C ASN A 486 24.86 21.22 -9.54
N GLY A 487 23.82 21.65 -8.84
CA GLY A 487 23.36 23.04 -8.80
C GLY A 487 22.43 23.46 -9.95
N ASN A 488 22.02 22.52 -10.82
CA ASN A 488 21.05 22.84 -11.88
C ASN A 488 19.65 23.00 -11.28
N VAL A 489 18.96 24.04 -11.74
CA VAL A 489 17.64 24.40 -11.23
C VAL A 489 16.52 23.95 -12.17
N THR A 490 15.56 23.21 -11.65
CA THR A 490 14.32 22.84 -12.34
C THR A 490 13.15 23.61 -11.72
N LYS A 491 12.28 24.20 -12.55
CA LYS A 491 11.09 24.95 -12.13
C LYS A 491 9.83 24.33 -12.72
N MET A 492 8.81 24.18 -11.90
CA MET A 492 7.53 23.59 -12.27
C MET A 492 6.40 24.35 -11.57
N SER A 493 5.19 24.24 -12.08
CA SER A 493 4.02 24.64 -11.30
C SER A 493 3.95 23.80 -10.03
N ALA A 494 3.78 24.43 -8.88
CA ALA A 494 3.54 23.72 -7.62
C ALA A 494 2.08 23.24 -7.46
N LEU A 495 1.23 23.45 -8.48
CA LEU A 495 -0.18 23.06 -8.44
C LEU A 495 -0.34 21.61 -8.89
N CYS A 496 -0.83 20.77 -7.99
CA CYS A 496 -1.19 19.39 -8.28
C CYS A 496 -2.31 19.33 -9.35
N PRO A 497 -2.11 18.62 -10.47
CA PRO A 497 -3.10 18.57 -11.56
C PRO A 497 -4.39 17.83 -11.21
N HIS A 498 -4.49 17.22 -10.02
CA HIS A 498 -5.72 16.57 -9.54
C HIS A 498 -6.78 17.61 -9.13
N MET A 499 -6.53 18.36 -8.05
CA MET A 499 -7.44 19.37 -7.49
C MET A 499 -6.74 20.67 -7.10
N GLY A 500 -5.58 20.96 -7.65
CA GLY A 500 -4.91 22.24 -7.49
C GLY A 500 -4.24 22.46 -6.11
N GLY A 501 -4.08 21.45 -5.27
CA GLY A 501 -3.33 21.57 -4.02
C GLY A 501 -1.87 21.96 -4.27
N VAL A 502 -1.28 22.77 -3.40
CA VAL A 502 0.13 23.17 -3.50
C VAL A 502 1.00 22.07 -2.94
N VAL A 503 1.87 21.48 -3.77
CA VAL A 503 2.76 20.39 -3.37
C VAL A 503 3.83 20.84 -2.37
N CYS A 504 4.36 19.88 -1.59
CA CYS A 504 5.42 20.05 -0.61
C CYS A 504 6.62 19.21 -1.00
N TRP A 505 7.83 19.71 -0.71
CA TRP A 505 9.04 18.92 -0.94
C TRP A 505 9.25 17.88 0.17
N ASN A 506 9.44 16.64 -0.23
CA ASN A 506 9.85 15.55 0.63
C ASN A 506 11.36 15.32 0.46
N SER A 507 12.13 15.71 1.47
CA SER A 507 13.60 15.65 1.42
C SER A 507 14.16 14.23 1.50
N VAL A 508 13.41 13.29 2.08
CA VAL A 508 13.79 11.87 2.24
C VAL A 508 13.57 11.10 0.95
N GLU A 509 12.42 11.31 0.31
CA GLU A 509 12.03 10.62 -0.92
C GLU A 509 12.37 11.40 -2.20
N LYS A 510 12.94 12.61 -2.07
CA LYS A 510 13.26 13.48 -3.22
C LYS A 510 12.06 13.64 -4.15
N SER A 511 10.89 13.87 -3.58
CA SER A 511 9.63 13.95 -4.28
C SER A 511 8.82 15.19 -3.90
N TRP A 512 7.86 15.55 -4.75
CA TRP A 512 6.86 16.56 -4.47
C TRP A 512 5.56 15.86 -4.06
N ASP A 513 5.11 16.07 -2.85
CA ASP A 513 3.99 15.38 -2.25
C ASP A 513 2.81 16.35 -2.07
N CYS A 514 1.62 15.97 -2.55
CA CYS A 514 0.42 16.81 -2.45
C CYS A 514 -0.30 16.56 -1.11
N PRO A 515 -0.42 17.58 -0.22
CA PRO A 515 -1.02 17.40 1.09
C PRO A 515 -2.55 17.26 1.07
N VAL A 516 -3.17 17.38 -0.10
CA VAL A 516 -4.63 17.34 -0.25
C VAL A 516 -5.15 15.92 -0.46
N HIS A 517 -4.56 15.14 -1.40
CA HIS A 517 -4.97 13.77 -1.68
C HIS A 517 -3.78 12.83 -1.96
N GLY A 518 -2.60 13.11 -1.42
CA GLY A 518 -1.46 12.21 -1.45
C GLY A 518 -0.81 11.97 -2.82
N SER A 519 -1.16 12.73 -3.87
CA SER A 519 -0.45 12.60 -5.16
C SER A 519 1.03 12.91 -4.99
N ARG A 520 1.88 12.09 -5.62
CA ARG A 520 3.33 12.25 -5.54
C ARG A 520 3.95 12.40 -6.92
N PHE A 521 4.98 13.22 -6.97
CA PHE A 521 5.71 13.52 -8.20
C PHE A 521 7.21 13.42 -7.94
N SER A 522 7.98 13.01 -8.95
CA SER A 522 9.44 13.01 -8.85
C SER A 522 10.00 14.43 -8.63
N ASP A 523 11.29 14.52 -8.34
CA ASP A 523 12.05 15.76 -8.31
C ASP A 523 11.83 16.65 -9.56
N ARG A 524 11.58 16.03 -10.72
CA ARG A 524 11.30 16.69 -12.01
C ARG A 524 9.82 16.78 -12.38
N GLY A 525 8.93 16.48 -11.44
CA GLY A 525 7.49 16.64 -11.61
C GLY A 525 6.78 15.53 -12.37
N LEU A 526 7.42 14.36 -12.61
CA LEU A 526 6.74 13.20 -13.18
C LEU A 526 5.77 12.61 -12.16
N ALA A 527 4.55 12.29 -12.57
CA ALA A 527 3.56 11.65 -11.71
C ALA A 527 4.02 10.24 -11.32
N VAL A 528 4.33 10.06 -10.02
CA VAL A 528 4.79 8.80 -9.43
C VAL A 528 3.61 8.00 -8.86
N GLN A 529 2.71 8.70 -8.16
CA GLN A 529 1.54 8.07 -7.51
C GLN A 529 0.33 9.00 -7.61
N GLY A 530 -0.83 8.38 -7.83
CA GLY A 530 -2.12 9.07 -7.96
C GLY A 530 -2.58 9.76 -6.67
N PRO A 531 -3.75 10.39 -6.73
CA PRO A 531 -4.74 10.39 -7.82
C PRO A 531 -4.43 11.30 -9.03
N ALA A 532 -3.36 12.08 -9.02
CA ALA A 532 -2.95 12.85 -10.21
C ALA A 532 -2.51 11.91 -11.35
N LYS A 533 -3.03 12.19 -12.55
CA LYS A 533 -2.72 11.40 -13.77
C LYS A 533 -1.70 12.07 -14.67
N ALA A 534 -1.55 13.39 -14.53
CA ALA A 534 -0.63 14.19 -15.31
C ALA A 534 0.56 14.64 -14.46
N ASN A 535 1.66 14.95 -15.12
CA ASN A 535 2.85 15.54 -14.52
C ASN A 535 2.59 16.98 -14.05
N LEU A 536 3.42 17.50 -13.14
CA LEU A 536 3.42 18.92 -12.84
C LEU A 536 3.75 19.71 -14.12
N ALA A 537 2.97 20.75 -14.39
CA ALA A 537 3.20 21.58 -15.57
C ALA A 537 4.53 22.34 -15.47
N LYS A 538 5.16 22.66 -16.59
CA LYS A 538 6.31 23.56 -16.63
C LYS A 538 5.90 24.94 -16.12
N ALA A 539 6.76 25.60 -15.32
CA ALA A 539 6.52 26.94 -14.82
C ALA A 539 6.73 28.03 -15.89
#